data_19a4f5dd5614787c866e4780871d7b49
#
_entry.id   19a4f5dd5614787c866e4780871d7b49
#
_cell.length_a   1.000
_cell.length_b   1.000
_cell.length_c   1.000
_cell.angle_alpha   90.00
_cell.angle_beta   90.00
_cell.angle_gamma   90.00
#
_symmetry.space_group_name_H-M   'P 1'
#
loop_
_entity.id
_entity.type
_entity.pdbx_description
1 polymer ?
#
loop_
_entity_poly.entity_id
_entity_poly.type
_entity_poly.pdbx_seq_one_letter_code
_entity_poly.pdbx_strand_id
1 'polypeptide(L)'
;MKTKAILLMVFFLGWVTTGWAADHVKGDGKLTSKKISVADYNEIKVDGVIDFNYEQSDPSTVEVTVDQNLHPYVNIEVKDRVLTIAFKGAKVDHFTKFIVKTNSKWLAAAKVSGNANFMVNSPLTGDETVIKANANSLVQLKETVTVGKLDLNVSGSANMVVNHLEADKIECDIDGSGSITIKKGNAKEGDYSIVSSGDIHAFGLAVPQLSCKVTGNGLAEVHATDNLKANVIGKGNIRYKGPTAVQQRIIGKGTVEEVKE
;
A
#
# COMPACT_ATOMS: atom_id res chain seq x y z
N MET A 1 64.10 -48.43 -28.08
CA MET A 1 63.06 -47.96 -27.17
C MET A 1 62.38 -46.76 -27.80
N LYS A 2 61.12 -46.92 -28.30
CA LYS A 2 60.40 -45.88 -29.01
C LYS A 2 59.28 -45.33 -28.05
N THR A 3 59.48 -44.11 -27.63
CA THR A 3 58.55 -43.39 -26.72
C THR A 3 57.38 -42.81 -27.57
N LYS A 4 56.18 -43.31 -27.36
CA LYS A 4 54.95 -42.74 -27.96
C LYS A 4 54.46 -41.58 -27.14
N ALA A 5 54.46 -40.39 -27.73
CA ALA A 5 53.78 -39.21 -27.18
C ALA A 5 52.28 -39.31 -27.44
N ILE A 6 51.46 -39.30 -26.38
CA ILE A 6 50.01 -39.23 -26.46
C ILE A 6 49.62 -37.77 -26.38
N LEU A 7 49.06 -37.24 -27.49
CA LEU A 7 48.54 -35.89 -27.59
C LEU A 7 47.11 -35.86 -27.00
N LEU A 8 46.93 -35.28 -25.83
CA LEU A 8 45.62 -35.14 -25.17
C LEU A 8 44.92 -33.88 -25.75
N MET A 9 43.95 -34.09 -26.63
CA MET A 9 43.15 -33.04 -27.23
C MET A 9 41.99 -32.72 -26.24
N VAL A 10 42.11 -31.59 -25.48
CA VAL A 10 41.07 -31.10 -24.60
C VAL A 10 40.02 -30.35 -25.45
N PHE A 11 38.86 -30.98 -25.65
CA PHE A 11 37.67 -30.34 -26.22
C PHE A 11 37.08 -29.35 -25.20
N PHE A 12 37.30 -28.06 -25.39
CA PHE A 12 36.55 -27.02 -24.67
C PHE A 12 35.14 -26.95 -25.26
N LEU A 13 34.18 -27.65 -24.66
CA LEU A 13 32.75 -27.37 -24.92
C LEU A 13 32.43 -26.01 -24.33
N GLY A 14 32.47 -24.96 -25.15
CA GLY A 14 31.91 -23.66 -24.78
C GLY A 14 30.41 -23.79 -24.56
N TRP A 15 29.98 -23.67 -23.29
CA TRP A 15 28.58 -23.46 -22.98
C TRP A 15 28.17 -22.07 -23.48
N VAL A 16 27.56 -22.05 -24.66
CA VAL A 16 26.85 -20.85 -25.13
C VAL A 16 25.59 -20.75 -24.27
N THR A 17 25.67 -19.97 -23.20
CA THR A 17 24.48 -19.52 -22.50
C THR A 17 23.76 -18.55 -23.43
N THR A 18 22.77 -19.04 -24.15
CA THR A 18 21.80 -18.17 -24.83
C THR A 18 21.01 -17.45 -23.74
N GLY A 19 21.55 -16.31 -23.30
CA GLY A 19 20.79 -15.37 -22.51
C GLY A 19 19.61 -14.91 -23.37
N TRP A 20 18.41 -15.34 -23.02
CA TRP A 20 17.20 -14.77 -23.61
C TRP A 20 17.15 -13.33 -23.15
N ALA A 21 17.55 -12.41 -24.01
CA ALA A 21 17.27 -10.99 -23.83
C ALA A 21 15.75 -10.87 -23.82
N ALA A 22 15.17 -10.40 -22.73
CA ALA A 22 13.75 -10.11 -22.68
C ALA A 22 13.46 -9.08 -23.78
N ASP A 23 12.44 -9.34 -24.60
CA ASP A 23 12.02 -8.39 -25.63
C ASP A 23 11.67 -7.05 -24.99
N HIS A 24 12.28 -5.97 -25.51
CA HIS A 24 11.99 -4.61 -25.10
C HIS A 24 10.81 -4.07 -25.90
N VAL A 25 9.71 -3.75 -25.24
CA VAL A 25 8.47 -3.31 -25.89
C VAL A 25 8.12 -1.90 -25.43
N LYS A 26 7.67 -1.06 -26.37
CA LYS A 26 7.14 0.29 -26.11
C LYS A 26 5.68 0.35 -26.50
N GLY A 27 4.88 1.10 -25.72
CA GLY A 27 3.49 1.41 -26.06
C GLY A 27 3.39 2.18 -27.38
N ASP A 28 2.33 1.93 -28.12
CA ASP A 28 2.04 2.55 -29.44
C ASP A 28 1.26 3.87 -29.32
N GLY A 29 0.93 4.31 -28.11
CA GLY A 29 0.18 5.54 -27.84
C GLY A 29 -1.34 5.40 -28.04
N LYS A 30 -1.84 4.23 -28.45
CA LYS A 30 -3.28 3.99 -28.68
C LYS A 30 -3.90 3.25 -27.52
N LEU A 31 -4.51 3.99 -26.59
CA LEU A 31 -5.16 3.39 -25.43
C LEU A 31 -6.39 2.60 -25.83
N THR A 32 -6.49 1.37 -25.37
CA THR A 32 -7.67 0.52 -25.48
C THR A 32 -7.98 -0.19 -24.17
N SER A 33 -9.25 -0.53 -23.95
CA SER A 33 -9.71 -1.20 -22.73
C SER A 33 -10.15 -2.61 -23.03
N LYS A 34 -9.81 -3.56 -22.15
CA LYS A 34 -10.32 -4.93 -22.16
C LYS A 34 -10.89 -5.28 -20.80
N LYS A 35 -12.14 -5.78 -20.78
CA LYS A 35 -12.80 -6.23 -19.57
C LYS A 35 -12.97 -7.75 -19.59
N ILE A 36 -12.66 -8.39 -18.47
CA ILE A 36 -12.80 -9.83 -18.26
C ILE A 36 -13.44 -10.11 -16.91
N SER A 37 -14.16 -11.23 -16.81
CA SER A 37 -14.56 -11.81 -15.54
C SER A 37 -13.40 -12.60 -14.96
N VAL A 38 -13.22 -12.53 -13.66
CA VAL A 38 -12.16 -13.25 -12.95
C VAL A 38 -12.75 -14.10 -11.82
N ALA A 39 -12.01 -15.06 -11.31
CA ALA A 39 -12.39 -15.78 -10.11
C ALA A 39 -12.49 -14.82 -8.92
N ASP A 40 -13.31 -15.18 -7.92
CA ASP A 40 -13.45 -14.38 -6.71
C ASP A 40 -12.12 -14.24 -5.97
N TYR A 41 -11.87 -13.02 -5.54
CA TYR A 41 -10.70 -12.65 -4.75
C TYR A 41 -11.11 -11.70 -3.61
N ASN A 42 -10.27 -11.61 -2.61
CA ASN A 42 -10.42 -10.67 -1.50
C ASN A 42 -9.10 -10.00 -1.12
N GLU A 43 -8.02 -10.31 -1.81
CA GLU A 43 -6.75 -9.64 -1.67
C GLU A 43 -6.27 -9.09 -3.01
N ILE A 44 -5.57 -7.95 -2.97
CA ILE A 44 -5.01 -7.28 -4.15
C ILE A 44 -3.54 -7.03 -3.92
N LYS A 45 -2.72 -7.33 -4.94
CA LYS A 45 -1.31 -6.96 -4.97
C LYS A 45 -1.03 -6.11 -6.19
N VAL A 46 -0.60 -4.87 -5.95
CA VAL A 46 -0.25 -3.87 -6.97
C VAL A 46 1.21 -3.48 -6.82
N ASP A 47 1.96 -3.52 -7.91
CA ASP A 47 3.36 -3.09 -7.94
C ASP A 47 3.69 -2.39 -9.26
N GLY A 48 4.47 -1.31 -9.18
CA GLY A 48 4.92 -0.56 -10.35
C GLY A 48 4.22 0.77 -10.56
N VAL A 49 4.11 1.21 -11.81
CA VAL A 49 3.47 2.47 -12.22
C VAL A 49 2.08 2.14 -12.76
N ILE A 50 1.05 2.26 -11.93
CA ILE A 50 -0.31 1.83 -12.28
C ILE A 50 -1.36 2.66 -11.52
N ASP A 51 -2.42 3.06 -12.21
CA ASP A 51 -3.62 3.66 -11.61
C ASP A 51 -4.66 2.57 -11.38
N PHE A 52 -4.79 2.12 -10.13
CA PHE A 52 -5.63 1.01 -9.75
C PHE A 52 -6.89 1.49 -9.03
N ASN A 53 -8.05 1.25 -9.63
CA ASN A 53 -9.36 1.64 -9.11
C ASN A 53 -10.11 0.39 -8.66
N TYR A 54 -10.53 0.38 -7.40
CA TYR A 54 -11.29 -0.69 -6.79
C TYR A 54 -12.67 -0.23 -6.34
N GLU A 55 -13.66 -1.10 -6.53
CA GLU A 55 -15.02 -0.95 -5.99
C GLU A 55 -15.43 -2.24 -5.29
N GLN A 56 -16.08 -2.14 -4.14
CA GLN A 56 -16.67 -3.30 -3.47
C GLN A 56 -18.02 -3.61 -4.09
N SER A 57 -18.07 -4.61 -4.97
CA SER A 57 -19.29 -5.07 -5.65
C SER A 57 -19.10 -6.45 -6.25
N ASP A 58 -20.19 -7.08 -6.70
CA ASP A 58 -20.27 -8.42 -7.27
C ASP A 58 -20.98 -8.36 -8.64
N PRO A 59 -20.64 -9.20 -9.64
CA PRO A 59 -19.55 -10.20 -9.69
C PRO A 59 -18.16 -9.60 -9.95
N SER A 60 -17.10 -10.37 -9.62
CA SER A 60 -15.71 -9.95 -9.76
C SER A 60 -15.32 -9.77 -11.23
N THR A 61 -14.85 -8.58 -11.60
CA THR A 61 -14.38 -8.23 -12.94
C THR A 61 -13.08 -7.43 -12.88
N VAL A 62 -12.32 -7.46 -13.97
CA VAL A 62 -11.14 -6.63 -14.20
C VAL A 62 -11.24 -5.98 -15.56
N GLU A 63 -11.11 -4.66 -15.61
CA GLU A 63 -10.97 -3.88 -16.83
C GLU A 63 -9.57 -3.24 -16.84
N VAL A 64 -8.80 -3.52 -17.88
CA VAL A 64 -7.45 -2.96 -18.07
C VAL A 64 -7.45 -2.04 -19.27
N THR A 65 -7.00 -0.80 -19.07
CA THR A 65 -6.73 0.20 -20.11
C THR A 65 -5.22 0.42 -20.22
N VAL A 66 -4.67 0.13 -21.39
CA VAL A 66 -3.25 0.25 -21.71
C VAL A 66 -3.08 0.47 -23.22
N ASP A 67 -1.88 0.80 -23.67
CA ASP A 67 -1.58 0.86 -25.10
C ASP A 67 -1.94 -0.47 -25.79
N GLN A 68 -2.57 -0.39 -26.97
CA GLN A 68 -3.17 -1.52 -27.68
C GLN A 68 -2.21 -2.70 -27.87
N ASN A 69 -0.97 -2.39 -28.25
CA ASN A 69 0.07 -3.38 -28.48
C ASN A 69 0.63 -4.03 -27.21
N LEU A 70 0.32 -3.47 -26.03
CA LEU A 70 0.80 -4.00 -24.72
C LEU A 70 -0.16 -5.00 -24.08
N HIS A 71 -1.42 -5.09 -24.54
CA HIS A 71 -2.38 -6.07 -23.97
C HIS A 71 -1.89 -7.53 -23.94
N PRO A 72 -1.14 -8.03 -24.95
CA PRO A 72 -0.61 -9.38 -24.90
C PRO A 72 0.38 -9.65 -23.75
N TYR A 73 0.96 -8.59 -23.22
CA TYR A 73 1.93 -8.65 -22.10
C TYR A 73 1.29 -8.38 -20.74
N VAL A 74 0.02 -8.00 -20.67
CA VAL A 74 -0.69 -7.84 -19.38
C VAL A 74 -1.10 -9.21 -18.86
N ASN A 75 -0.53 -9.61 -17.73
CA ASN A 75 -0.94 -10.79 -16.98
C ASN A 75 -1.93 -10.40 -15.89
N ILE A 76 -3.10 -11.05 -15.88
CA ILE A 76 -4.12 -10.92 -14.84
C ILE A 76 -4.27 -12.30 -14.23
N GLU A 77 -3.94 -12.43 -12.97
CA GLU A 77 -3.93 -13.70 -12.26
C GLU A 77 -4.64 -13.59 -10.93
N VAL A 78 -5.56 -14.51 -10.67
CA VAL A 78 -6.13 -14.74 -9.34
C VAL A 78 -5.62 -16.08 -8.84
N LYS A 79 -4.80 -16.04 -7.81
CA LYS A 79 -4.25 -17.23 -7.16
C LYS A 79 -4.39 -17.09 -5.64
N ASP A 80 -4.87 -18.16 -4.99
CA ASP A 80 -5.10 -18.17 -3.54
C ASP A 80 -5.93 -16.97 -3.04
N ARG A 81 -6.92 -16.55 -3.86
CA ARG A 81 -7.78 -15.37 -3.66
C ARG A 81 -7.05 -14.03 -3.70
N VAL A 82 -5.83 -13.98 -4.24
CA VAL A 82 -5.05 -12.76 -4.45
C VAL A 82 -5.11 -12.39 -5.93
N LEU A 83 -5.64 -11.20 -6.26
CA LEU A 83 -5.56 -10.63 -7.60
C LEU A 83 -4.20 -9.94 -7.77
N THR A 84 -3.47 -10.34 -8.81
CA THR A 84 -2.21 -9.70 -9.23
C THR A 84 -2.32 -9.30 -10.70
N ILE A 85 -1.91 -8.07 -11.02
CA ILE A 85 -1.88 -7.55 -12.38
C ILE A 85 -0.51 -6.92 -12.63
N ALA A 86 0.18 -7.40 -13.67
CA ALA A 86 1.52 -6.94 -14.01
C ALA A 86 1.83 -7.18 -15.49
N PHE A 87 2.86 -6.56 -16.03
CA PHE A 87 3.43 -6.98 -17.29
C PHE A 87 4.24 -8.26 -17.13
N LYS A 88 4.13 -9.18 -18.11
CA LYS A 88 4.83 -10.47 -18.13
C LYS A 88 5.26 -10.82 -19.56
N GLY A 89 6.42 -11.44 -19.70
CA GLY A 89 6.93 -11.94 -20.98
C GLY A 89 7.74 -10.93 -21.78
N ALA A 90 7.71 -9.65 -21.43
CA ALA A 90 8.57 -8.63 -22.03
C ALA A 90 8.95 -7.57 -20.99
N LYS A 91 10.04 -6.85 -21.24
CA LYS A 91 10.37 -5.63 -20.52
C LYS A 91 9.69 -4.46 -21.20
N VAL A 92 8.68 -3.90 -20.54
CA VAL A 92 7.98 -2.71 -21.03
C VAL A 92 8.76 -1.48 -20.60
N ASP A 93 9.40 -0.80 -21.57
CA ASP A 93 10.26 0.35 -21.29
C ASP A 93 9.46 1.65 -21.17
N HIS A 94 8.36 1.77 -21.90
CA HIS A 94 7.51 2.95 -21.89
C HIS A 94 6.08 2.58 -22.27
N PHE A 95 5.11 3.20 -21.59
CA PHE A 95 3.68 3.12 -21.92
C PHE A 95 2.99 4.45 -21.61
N THR A 96 1.87 4.69 -22.27
CA THR A 96 1.10 5.94 -22.11
C THR A 96 0.39 5.99 -20.76
N LYS A 97 -0.37 4.93 -20.42
CA LYS A 97 -1.04 4.73 -19.15
C LYS A 97 -1.25 3.25 -18.89
N PHE A 98 -1.29 2.88 -17.62
CA PHE A 98 -1.74 1.57 -17.17
C PHE A 98 -2.81 1.77 -16.10
N ILE A 99 -4.08 1.64 -16.50
CA ILE A 99 -5.22 1.85 -15.62
C ILE A 99 -5.93 0.51 -15.45
N VAL A 100 -6.21 0.16 -14.19
CA VAL A 100 -7.03 -0.98 -13.83
C VAL A 100 -8.27 -0.50 -13.10
N LYS A 101 -9.44 -1.03 -13.50
CA LYS A 101 -10.67 -0.97 -12.73
C LYS A 101 -11.08 -2.37 -12.37
N THR A 102 -11.36 -2.61 -11.12
CA THR A 102 -11.71 -3.94 -10.64
C THR A 102 -12.65 -3.88 -9.47
N ASN A 103 -13.33 -4.99 -9.21
CA ASN A 103 -14.27 -5.11 -8.11
C ASN A 103 -14.26 -6.53 -7.54
N SER A 104 -14.57 -6.63 -6.26
CA SER A 104 -14.84 -7.90 -5.57
C SER A 104 -15.86 -7.69 -4.46
N LYS A 105 -16.45 -8.79 -4.00
CA LYS A 105 -17.50 -8.77 -2.96
C LYS A 105 -17.03 -8.14 -1.65
N TRP A 106 -15.78 -8.34 -1.27
CA TRP A 106 -15.12 -7.70 -0.11
C TRP A 106 -13.62 -7.61 -0.34
N LEU A 107 -12.97 -6.70 0.39
CA LEU A 107 -11.52 -6.50 0.39
C LEU A 107 -10.95 -6.77 1.78
N ALA A 108 -10.25 -7.91 1.94
CA ALA A 108 -9.55 -8.24 3.18
C ALA A 108 -8.15 -7.61 3.24
N ALA A 109 -7.44 -7.54 2.11
CA ALA A 109 -6.12 -6.92 2.07
C ALA A 109 -5.79 -6.27 0.73
N ALA A 110 -5.01 -5.18 0.77
CA ALA A 110 -4.34 -4.59 -0.38
C ALA A 110 -2.87 -4.31 -0.06
N LYS A 111 -1.96 -4.77 -0.95
CA LYS A 111 -0.54 -4.45 -0.91
C LYS A 111 -0.20 -3.62 -2.13
N VAL A 112 0.22 -2.37 -1.91
CA VAL A 112 0.48 -1.38 -2.94
C VAL A 112 1.94 -0.94 -2.85
N SER A 113 2.68 -1.04 -3.94
CA SER A 113 4.10 -0.70 -3.97
C SER A 113 4.52 -0.02 -5.28
N GLY A 114 5.75 0.46 -5.33
CA GLY A 114 6.28 1.22 -6.47
C GLY A 114 5.76 2.66 -6.49
N ASN A 115 5.34 3.12 -7.67
CA ASN A 115 4.69 4.42 -7.89
C ASN A 115 3.20 4.23 -8.23
N ALA A 116 2.54 3.27 -7.59
CA ALA A 116 1.15 2.94 -7.85
C ALA A 116 0.21 3.91 -7.12
N ASN A 117 -0.90 4.24 -7.78
CA ASN A 117 -2.05 4.91 -7.18
C ASN A 117 -3.16 3.86 -6.98
N PHE A 118 -3.56 3.62 -5.74
CA PHE A 118 -4.65 2.70 -5.41
C PHE A 118 -5.84 3.49 -4.84
N MET A 119 -6.95 3.46 -5.53
CA MET A 119 -8.16 4.22 -5.18
C MET A 119 -9.32 3.27 -4.93
N VAL A 120 -9.91 3.36 -3.75
CA VAL A 120 -11.20 2.73 -3.42
C VAL A 120 -12.30 3.77 -3.65
N ASN A 121 -13.14 3.53 -4.66
CA ASN A 121 -14.14 4.50 -5.14
C ASN A 121 -15.57 4.16 -4.70
N SER A 122 -15.76 3.15 -3.85
CA SER A 122 -17.04 2.76 -3.26
C SER A 122 -16.94 2.70 -1.73
N PRO A 123 -18.04 2.73 -1.00
CA PRO A 123 -18.03 2.36 0.40
C PRO A 123 -17.37 0.99 0.59
N LEU A 124 -16.58 0.86 1.67
CA LEU A 124 -15.90 -0.37 2.03
C LEU A 124 -16.48 -0.91 3.33
N THR A 125 -16.92 -2.16 3.32
CA THR A 125 -17.48 -2.82 4.50
C THR A 125 -16.84 -4.18 4.71
N GLY A 126 -16.69 -4.60 5.96
CA GLY A 126 -16.11 -5.91 6.31
C GLY A 126 -15.76 -6.03 7.79
N ASP A 127 -15.27 -7.19 8.18
CA ASP A 127 -14.82 -7.42 9.55
C ASP A 127 -13.43 -6.82 9.76
N GLU A 128 -12.49 -7.12 8.88
CA GLU A 128 -11.11 -6.62 8.92
C GLU A 128 -10.61 -6.28 7.52
N THR A 129 -9.91 -5.15 7.41
CA THR A 129 -9.23 -4.74 6.18
C THR A 129 -7.81 -4.27 6.51
N VAL A 130 -6.82 -4.86 5.82
CA VAL A 130 -5.41 -4.52 5.97
C VAL A 130 -4.90 -3.86 4.69
N ILE A 131 -4.36 -2.65 4.79
CA ILE A 131 -3.79 -1.94 3.64
C ILE A 131 -2.32 -1.61 3.91
N LYS A 132 -1.45 -2.08 3.02
CA LYS A 132 0.00 -1.84 3.08
C LYS A 132 0.45 -1.04 1.88
N ALA A 133 1.01 0.14 2.11
CA ALA A 133 1.57 1.02 1.09
C ALA A 133 3.08 1.16 1.27
N ASN A 134 3.82 0.92 0.21
CA ASN A 134 5.28 0.93 0.24
C ASN A 134 5.86 1.84 -0.85
N ALA A 135 7.14 2.18 -0.73
CA ALA A 135 7.88 3.03 -1.66
C ALA A 135 7.25 4.43 -1.81
N ASN A 136 6.79 4.83 -3.00
CA ASN A 136 6.17 6.14 -3.27
C ASN A 136 4.68 5.99 -3.65
N SER A 137 4.04 4.90 -3.22
CA SER A 137 2.65 4.65 -3.58
C SER A 137 1.67 5.59 -2.86
N LEU A 138 0.52 5.81 -3.50
CA LEU A 138 -0.60 6.57 -2.95
C LEU A 138 -1.82 5.66 -2.82
N VAL A 139 -2.41 5.65 -1.63
CA VAL A 139 -3.68 4.96 -1.37
C VAL A 139 -4.75 5.96 -0.96
N GLN A 140 -5.92 5.88 -1.55
CA GLN A 140 -7.06 6.74 -1.23
C GLN A 140 -8.33 5.93 -1.03
N LEU A 141 -8.90 5.95 0.18
CA LEU A 141 -10.23 5.44 0.48
C LEU A 141 -11.19 6.64 0.43
N LYS A 142 -11.87 6.79 -0.73
CA LYS A 142 -12.61 8.02 -1.07
C LYS A 142 -13.98 8.09 -0.42
N GLU A 143 -14.58 6.93 -0.18
CA GLU A 143 -15.90 6.81 0.42
C GLU A 143 -15.82 6.34 1.87
N THR A 144 -16.95 6.14 2.52
CA THR A 144 -16.99 5.67 3.91
C THR A 144 -16.46 4.25 4.04
N VAL A 145 -15.57 4.04 4.99
CA VAL A 145 -15.07 2.72 5.43
C VAL A 145 -15.76 2.36 6.72
N THR A 146 -16.53 1.25 6.73
CA THR A 146 -17.22 0.72 7.91
C THR A 146 -16.74 -0.71 8.16
N VAL A 147 -15.85 -0.90 9.12
CA VAL A 147 -15.20 -2.18 9.38
C VAL A 147 -15.04 -2.45 10.88
N GLY A 148 -14.92 -3.71 11.27
CA GLY A 148 -14.54 -4.05 12.65
C GLY A 148 -13.10 -3.57 12.95
N LYS A 149 -12.16 -3.86 12.05
CA LYS A 149 -10.77 -3.41 12.18
C LYS A 149 -10.22 -2.87 10.85
N LEU A 150 -9.59 -1.70 10.89
CA LEU A 150 -8.77 -1.16 9.79
C LEU A 150 -7.30 -1.13 10.24
N ASP A 151 -6.43 -1.76 9.44
CA ASP A 151 -4.99 -1.79 9.68
C ASP A 151 -4.27 -1.11 8.49
N LEU A 152 -3.61 0.01 8.75
CA LEU A 152 -2.92 0.85 7.78
C LEU A 152 -1.42 0.84 8.03
N ASN A 153 -0.67 0.26 7.10
CA ASN A 153 0.78 0.17 7.19
C ASN A 153 1.45 0.96 6.06
N VAL A 154 2.26 1.92 6.39
CA VAL A 154 3.05 2.73 5.47
C VAL A 154 4.52 2.47 5.67
N SER A 155 5.24 2.17 4.58
CA SER A 155 6.69 2.11 4.60
C SER A 155 7.32 2.94 3.48
N GLY A 156 8.54 3.44 3.70
CA GLY A 156 9.19 4.36 2.77
C GLY A 156 8.54 5.75 2.77
N SER A 157 8.13 6.25 1.60
CA SER A 157 7.52 7.57 1.39
C SER A 157 6.07 7.48 0.89
N ALA A 158 5.41 6.35 1.09
CA ALA A 158 4.03 6.15 0.67
C ALA A 158 3.05 7.00 1.48
N ASN A 159 1.91 7.30 0.88
CA ASN A 159 0.88 8.11 1.53
C ASN A 159 -0.47 7.41 1.47
N MET A 160 -1.23 7.49 2.57
CA MET A 160 -2.60 6.99 2.65
C MET A 160 -3.56 8.09 3.06
N VAL A 161 -4.74 8.13 2.44
CA VAL A 161 -5.82 9.05 2.79
C VAL A 161 -7.11 8.26 2.96
N VAL A 162 -7.71 8.37 4.14
CA VAL A 162 -9.05 7.85 4.45
C VAL A 162 -9.99 9.03 4.64
N ASN A 163 -11.02 9.14 3.79
CA ASN A 163 -11.93 10.27 3.87
C ASN A 163 -12.92 10.17 5.05
N HIS A 164 -13.44 8.97 5.33
CA HIS A 164 -14.37 8.75 6.45
C HIS A 164 -14.21 7.32 6.98
N LEU A 165 -14.01 7.17 8.28
CA LEU A 165 -13.86 5.88 8.96
C LEU A 165 -14.87 5.70 10.09
N GLU A 166 -15.56 4.58 10.09
CA GLU A 166 -16.33 4.05 11.20
C GLU A 166 -15.80 2.66 11.53
N ALA A 167 -15.13 2.48 12.66
CA ALA A 167 -14.50 1.22 13.03
C ALA A 167 -14.59 0.91 14.52
N ASP A 168 -14.45 -0.37 14.86
CA ASP A 168 -14.22 -0.74 16.27
C ASP A 168 -12.75 -0.48 16.62
N LYS A 169 -11.83 -0.82 15.73
CA LYS A 169 -10.39 -0.61 15.94
C LYS A 169 -9.68 -0.05 14.72
N ILE A 170 -8.77 0.87 14.94
CA ILE A 170 -7.84 1.39 13.94
C ILE A 170 -6.39 1.18 14.39
N GLU A 171 -5.57 0.61 13.51
CA GLU A 171 -4.13 0.53 13.68
C GLU A 171 -3.46 1.33 12.56
N CYS A 172 -2.48 2.19 12.91
CA CYS A 172 -1.73 3.00 11.96
C CYS A 172 -0.23 2.86 12.25
N ASP A 173 0.49 2.21 11.35
CA ASP A 173 1.93 2.01 11.46
C ASP A 173 2.67 2.71 10.32
N ILE A 174 3.65 3.56 10.67
CA ILE A 174 4.54 4.22 9.70
C ILE A 174 5.99 3.86 10.02
N ASP A 175 6.66 3.27 9.03
CA ASP A 175 8.12 3.05 9.04
C ASP A 175 8.75 3.79 7.85
N GLY A 176 9.25 5.00 8.10
CA GLY A 176 9.84 5.86 7.08
C GLY A 176 9.41 7.32 7.19
N SER A 177 9.16 7.95 6.03
CA SER A 177 8.81 9.37 5.88
C SER A 177 7.45 9.59 5.20
N GLY A 178 6.67 8.54 5.06
CA GLY A 178 5.32 8.63 4.49
C GLY A 178 4.28 9.19 5.46
N SER A 179 3.02 9.23 5.03
CA SER A 179 1.94 9.78 5.85
C SER A 179 0.66 8.96 5.81
N ILE A 180 -0.10 9.04 6.92
CA ILE A 180 -1.48 8.55 7.01
C ILE A 180 -2.37 9.74 7.39
N THR A 181 -3.38 10.04 6.59
CA THR A 181 -4.38 11.07 6.86
C THR A 181 -5.77 10.45 7.00
N ILE A 182 -6.42 10.65 8.14
CA ILE A 182 -7.82 10.27 8.37
C ILE A 182 -8.62 11.54 8.60
N LYS A 183 -9.50 11.89 7.63
CA LYS A 183 -10.12 13.23 7.62
C LYS A 183 -11.24 13.37 8.63
N LYS A 184 -12.05 12.30 8.83
CA LYS A 184 -13.16 12.30 9.78
C LYS A 184 -13.63 10.90 10.13
N GLY A 185 -14.40 10.80 11.20
CA GLY A 185 -15.07 9.57 11.63
C GLY A 185 -14.89 9.23 13.09
N ASN A 186 -15.14 7.98 13.44
CA ASN A 186 -15.05 7.46 14.79
C ASN A 186 -14.40 6.07 14.80
N ALA A 187 -13.63 5.78 15.84
CA ALA A 187 -13.21 4.43 16.18
C ALA A 187 -13.28 4.24 17.69
N LYS A 188 -13.53 3.02 18.19
CA LYS A 188 -13.59 2.78 19.65
C LYS A 188 -12.20 2.70 20.26
N GLU A 189 -11.25 2.10 19.54
CA GLU A 189 -9.87 1.94 19.96
C GLU A 189 -8.91 2.32 18.82
N GLY A 190 -7.77 2.92 19.17
CA GLY A 190 -6.72 3.28 18.23
C GLY A 190 -5.33 2.94 18.76
N ASP A 191 -4.47 2.43 17.85
CA ASP A 191 -3.05 2.22 18.13
C ASP A 191 -2.23 2.80 16.96
N TYR A 192 -1.45 3.86 17.26
CA TYR A 192 -0.67 4.59 16.27
C TYR A 192 0.81 4.49 16.59
N SER A 193 1.60 4.12 15.61
CA SER A 193 3.05 3.96 15.74
C SER A 193 3.77 4.64 14.58
N ILE A 194 4.71 5.52 14.89
CA ILE A 194 5.59 6.17 13.92
C ILE A 194 7.03 5.84 14.29
N VAL A 195 7.75 5.27 13.33
CA VAL A 195 9.18 5.07 13.38
C VAL A 195 9.83 5.92 12.30
N SER A 196 10.83 6.73 12.64
CA SER A 196 11.56 7.66 11.78
C SER A 196 10.92 9.05 11.69
N SER A 197 10.42 9.54 10.55
CA SER A 197 9.99 10.93 10.35
C SER A 197 8.65 11.07 9.61
N GLY A 198 7.85 10.02 9.62
CA GLY A 198 6.52 10.06 9.01
C GLY A 198 5.49 10.79 9.87
N ASP A 199 4.31 11.04 9.28
CA ASP A 199 3.27 11.84 9.90
C ASP A 199 1.91 11.15 9.90
N ILE A 200 1.19 11.21 11.04
CA ILE A 200 -0.22 10.80 11.14
C ILE A 200 -1.06 12.06 11.38
N HIS A 201 -2.01 12.33 10.48
CA HIS A 201 -2.97 13.41 10.56
C HIS A 201 -4.38 12.86 10.79
N ALA A 202 -4.81 12.77 12.05
CA ALA A 202 -6.08 12.16 12.44
C ALA A 202 -6.90 13.03 13.43
N PHE A 203 -6.77 14.36 13.37
CA PHE A 203 -7.62 15.25 14.19
C PHE A 203 -9.12 15.11 13.92
N GLY A 204 -9.49 14.61 12.75
CA GLY A 204 -10.88 14.39 12.37
C GLY A 204 -11.47 13.06 12.85
N LEU A 205 -10.66 12.14 13.38
CA LEU A 205 -11.09 10.84 13.86
C LEU A 205 -11.18 10.82 15.38
N ALA A 206 -12.37 10.77 15.94
CA ALA A 206 -12.58 10.69 17.39
C ALA A 206 -12.34 9.25 17.89
N VAL A 207 -11.46 9.10 18.88
CA VAL A 207 -11.07 7.78 19.47
C VAL A 207 -11.05 7.86 20.98
N PRO A 208 -11.95 7.16 21.70
CA PRO A 208 -11.97 7.17 23.16
C PRO A 208 -10.70 6.58 23.80
N GLN A 209 -10.23 5.47 23.30
CA GLN A 209 -9.06 4.77 23.84
C GLN A 209 -7.93 4.78 22.81
N LEU A 210 -6.95 5.65 22.98
CA LEU A 210 -5.88 5.85 22.00
C LEU A 210 -4.49 5.63 22.61
N SER A 211 -3.70 4.76 21.97
CA SER A 211 -2.27 4.62 22.17
C SER A 211 -1.52 5.25 21.00
N CYS A 212 -0.59 6.15 21.27
CA CYS A 212 0.22 6.80 20.25
C CYS A 212 1.70 6.79 20.62
N LYS A 213 2.53 6.23 19.74
CA LYS A 213 3.97 6.14 19.91
C LYS A 213 4.70 6.78 18.75
N VAL A 214 5.60 7.72 19.03
CA VAL A 214 6.48 8.34 18.05
C VAL A 214 7.93 8.06 18.42
N THR A 215 8.66 7.39 17.54
CA THR A 215 10.09 7.11 17.70
C THR A 215 10.86 7.77 16.55
N GLY A 216 11.61 8.83 16.84
CA GLY A 216 12.33 9.62 15.84
C GLY A 216 11.91 11.08 15.81
N ASN A 217 11.57 11.61 14.64
CA ASN A 217 11.22 13.03 14.41
C ASN A 217 9.79 13.23 13.86
N GLY A 218 8.97 12.18 13.79
CA GLY A 218 7.64 12.23 13.21
C GLY A 218 6.63 13.06 13.99
N LEU A 219 5.49 13.35 13.38
CA LEU A 219 4.37 14.09 13.94
C LEU A 219 3.11 13.20 13.98
N ALA A 220 2.46 13.14 15.14
CA ALA A 220 1.12 12.58 15.25
C ALA A 220 0.13 13.66 15.68
N GLU A 221 -0.92 13.90 14.89
CA GLU A 221 -2.05 14.77 15.19
C GLU A 221 -3.27 13.90 15.45
N VAL A 222 -3.75 13.86 16.68
CA VAL A 222 -4.74 12.88 17.14
C VAL A 222 -5.91 13.52 17.90
N HIS A 223 -7.08 12.89 17.86
CA HIS A 223 -8.24 13.28 18.63
C HIS A 223 -8.64 12.15 19.57
N ALA A 224 -8.22 12.27 20.83
CA ALA A 224 -8.58 11.32 21.90
C ALA A 224 -9.70 11.92 22.76
N THR A 225 -10.77 11.15 22.99
CA THR A 225 -11.94 11.69 23.70
C THR A 225 -12.09 11.20 25.15
N ASP A 226 -11.30 10.19 25.57
CA ASP A 226 -11.33 9.66 26.94
C ASP A 226 -9.93 9.43 27.50
N ASN A 227 -9.13 8.53 26.90
CA ASN A 227 -7.78 8.21 27.36
C ASN A 227 -6.76 8.27 26.22
N LEU A 228 -5.65 8.96 26.45
CA LEU A 228 -4.49 9.00 25.56
C LEU A 228 -3.24 8.48 26.27
N LYS A 229 -2.67 7.38 25.74
CA LYS A 229 -1.32 6.94 26.11
C LYS A 229 -0.31 7.42 25.07
N ALA A 230 0.45 8.46 25.38
CA ALA A 230 1.39 9.12 24.49
C ALA A 230 2.85 8.77 24.85
N ASN A 231 3.59 8.18 23.92
CA ASN A 231 5.01 7.86 24.09
C ASN A 231 5.85 8.53 23.01
N VAL A 232 6.81 9.36 23.37
CA VAL A 232 7.75 10.01 22.44
C VAL A 232 9.17 9.61 22.78
N ILE A 233 9.91 9.08 21.80
CA ILE A 233 11.32 8.75 21.89
C ILE A 233 12.06 9.48 20.78
N GLY A 234 12.83 10.51 21.11
CA GLY A 234 13.56 11.32 20.14
C GLY A 234 13.15 12.79 20.13
N LYS A 235 12.82 13.33 18.95
CA LYS A 235 12.43 14.74 18.74
C LYS A 235 11.03 14.88 18.13
N GLY A 236 10.29 13.78 17.97
CA GLY A 236 8.95 13.78 17.40
C GLY A 236 7.93 14.45 18.32
N ASN A 237 6.75 14.72 17.77
CA ASN A 237 5.70 15.44 18.49
C ASN A 237 4.38 14.69 18.39
N ILE A 238 3.63 14.69 19.49
CA ILE A 238 2.22 14.27 19.51
C ILE A 238 1.40 15.50 19.85
N ARG A 239 0.54 15.92 18.93
CA ARG A 239 -0.45 16.98 19.12
C ARG A 239 -1.80 16.33 19.28
N TYR A 240 -2.50 16.61 20.36
CA TYR A 240 -3.81 16.02 20.60
C TYR A 240 -4.88 17.05 20.87
N LYS A 241 -6.13 16.70 20.60
CA LYS A 241 -7.32 17.44 21.00
C LYS A 241 -8.34 16.52 21.65
N GLY A 242 -9.29 17.12 22.36
CA GLY A 242 -10.39 16.44 23.04
C GLY A 242 -10.22 16.39 24.56
N PRO A 243 -11.33 16.20 25.30
CA PRO A 243 -11.35 16.09 26.75
C PRO A 243 -10.81 14.73 27.19
N THR A 244 -9.50 14.58 27.24
CA THR A 244 -8.85 13.28 27.46
C THR A 244 -7.95 13.26 28.69
N ALA A 245 -7.91 12.13 29.40
CA ALA A 245 -6.87 11.85 30.38
C ALA A 245 -5.58 11.43 29.67
N VAL A 246 -4.47 12.13 29.91
CA VAL A 246 -3.21 11.90 29.21
C VAL A 246 -2.20 11.22 30.11
N GLN A 247 -1.72 10.03 29.69
CA GLN A 247 -0.56 9.38 30.25
C GLN A 247 0.61 9.54 29.25
N GLN A 248 1.60 10.35 29.61
CA GLN A 248 2.70 10.63 28.68
C GLN A 248 4.05 10.13 29.21
N ARG A 249 4.90 9.69 28.27
CA ARG A 249 6.29 9.38 28.51
C ARG A 249 7.13 9.99 27.38
N ILE A 250 8.09 10.84 27.74
CA ILE A 250 8.97 11.50 26.77
C ILE A 250 10.41 11.14 27.11
N ILE A 251 11.14 10.62 26.11
CA ILE A 251 12.58 10.37 26.18
C ILE A 251 13.22 11.13 25.03
N GLY A 252 13.87 12.25 25.32
CA GLY A 252 14.53 13.11 24.33
C GLY A 252 14.04 14.55 24.37
N LYS A 253 13.85 15.16 23.18
CA LYS A 253 13.46 16.58 23.02
C LYS A 253 12.08 16.75 22.36
N GLY A 254 11.34 15.68 22.17
CA GLY A 254 10.00 15.73 21.61
C GLY A 254 8.96 16.30 22.58
N THR A 255 7.73 16.49 22.11
CA THR A 255 6.64 17.07 22.89
C THR A 255 5.35 16.27 22.79
N VAL A 256 4.49 16.47 23.81
CA VAL A 256 3.08 16.04 23.79
C VAL A 256 2.28 17.28 24.19
N GLU A 257 1.48 17.79 23.25
CA GLU A 257 0.84 19.11 23.40
C GLU A 257 -0.64 19.08 23.06
N GLU A 258 -1.46 19.69 23.88
CA GLU A 258 -2.89 19.92 23.62
C GLU A 258 -3.07 21.06 22.61
N VAL A 259 -3.86 20.80 21.57
CA VAL A 259 -4.30 21.81 20.61
C VAL A 259 -5.69 22.30 21.04
N LYS A 260 -5.77 23.55 21.49
CA LYS A 260 -7.05 24.20 21.79
C LYS A 260 -7.75 24.58 20.49
N GLU A 261 -9.05 24.33 20.42
CA GLU A 261 -9.91 24.80 19.31
C GLU A 261 -10.04 26.30 19.28
#